data_13b9c0f7f6e57ef7b41aa7aaf83052e1
#
_entry.id   13b9c0f7f6e57ef7b41aa7aaf83052e1
#
_cell.length_a   1.000
_cell.length_b   1.000
_cell.length_c   1.000
_cell.angle_alpha   90.00
_cell.angle_beta   90.00
_cell.angle_gamma   90.00
#
_symmetry.space_group_name_H-M   'P 1'
#
loop_
_entity.id
_entity.type
_entity.pdbx_description
1 polymer ?
#
loop_
_entity_poly.entity_id
_entity_poly.type
_entity_poly.pdbx_seq_one_letter_code
_entity_poly.pdbx_strand_id
1 'polypeptide(L)'
;MKIIIVGGGLGGLACAIACRREGIDVEIFERSPNVHEVGAGIQIPPNGGRIMRDFGLLSQILEHGSQVQQVDFRRYKDGRLLRSMPFGNDITEEFGVPWIIIHRMDYHRVLLDEAIRLGAVLQLGAEVEDIYTEQPAVLLADGRCMSADVVIGADGQMSTVRGAVLGSPRSPVPTGDMAYRATFSREQLEALGDKKVKELCQKIGVTSWLGPEKHTIFYPLRSGKEFNLVLMRPDNLPPNSRREQGDVYEMRDSYAGWDETLQKLVSCVPSVYKWKLTHLSELESWTKGSVALLGDACHPTLPYQAQGAAMAVEDGAVIGKLLGLLQTHLMDPRNSGSDPSISTRSTAQDLTAAVLALYQKCRKARTARNVQGAIMNRKLFHIADGLLQIIRDLLLGYAGVTRKSDWTWLSSFRQGQTLGLDVLEDCEKVFEEWRLAL
;
A
#
# COMPACT_ATOMS: atom_id res chain seq x y z
N MET A 1 -9.52 -18.79 18.59
CA MET A 1 -8.41 -17.78 18.60
C MET A 1 -9.05 -16.41 18.55
N LYS A 2 -8.52 -15.45 19.34
CA LYS A 2 -8.91 -14.03 19.34
C LYS A 2 -7.71 -13.19 18.92
N ILE A 3 -7.92 -12.24 17.97
CA ILE A 3 -6.88 -11.36 17.46
C ILE A 3 -7.26 -9.89 17.72
N ILE A 4 -6.29 -9.10 18.15
CA ILE A 4 -6.38 -7.64 18.18
C ILE A 4 -5.56 -7.08 17.02
N ILE A 5 -6.18 -6.19 16.23
CA ILE A 5 -5.52 -5.44 15.16
C ILE A 5 -5.46 -3.97 15.58
N VAL A 6 -4.25 -3.42 15.65
CA VAL A 6 -4.02 -2.01 15.96
C VAL A 6 -3.90 -1.23 14.66
N GLY A 7 -4.94 -0.47 14.32
CA GLY A 7 -5.06 0.34 13.11
C GLY A 7 -6.09 -0.19 12.11
N GLY A 8 -7.09 0.63 11.80
CA GLY A 8 -8.17 0.37 10.84
C GLY A 8 -7.86 0.80 9.40
N GLY A 9 -6.59 0.85 8.99
CA GLY A 9 -6.18 1.14 7.62
C GLY A 9 -6.40 -0.04 6.66
N LEU A 10 -6.05 0.13 5.36
CA LEU A 10 -6.29 -0.89 4.32
C LEU A 10 -5.69 -2.26 4.68
N GLY A 11 -4.46 -2.28 5.22
CA GLY A 11 -3.80 -3.54 5.63
C GLY A 11 -4.47 -4.19 6.84
N GLY A 12 -4.85 -3.39 7.86
CA GLY A 12 -5.55 -3.89 9.05
C GLY A 12 -6.92 -4.46 8.71
N LEU A 13 -7.69 -3.78 7.85
CA LEU A 13 -8.99 -4.28 7.38
C LEU A 13 -8.84 -5.56 6.54
N ALA A 14 -7.83 -5.63 5.66
CA ALA A 14 -7.56 -6.85 4.89
C ALA A 14 -7.18 -8.03 5.81
N CYS A 15 -6.40 -7.78 6.86
CA CYS A 15 -6.09 -8.77 7.89
C CYS A 15 -7.35 -9.23 8.63
N ALA A 16 -8.21 -8.28 9.00
CA ALA A 16 -9.47 -8.60 9.67
C ALA A 16 -10.38 -9.48 8.79
N ILE A 17 -10.53 -9.14 7.50
CA ILE A 17 -11.30 -9.94 6.55
C ILE A 17 -10.72 -11.35 6.47
N ALA A 18 -9.41 -11.48 6.26
CA ALA A 18 -8.75 -12.77 6.13
C ALA A 18 -8.94 -13.63 7.38
N CYS A 19 -8.72 -13.07 8.57
CA CYS A 19 -8.92 -13.77 9.85
C CYS A 19 -10.37 -14.18 10.07
N ARG A 20 -11.34 -13.29 9.80
CA ARG A 20 -12.78 -13.61 9.97
C ARG A 20 -13.24 -14.70 9.01
N ARG A 21 -12.71 -14.77 7.81
CA ARG A 21 -12.99 -15.85 6.84
C ARG A 21 -12.52 -17.22 7.35
N GLU A 22 -11.48 -17.26 8.17
CA GLU A 22 -10.97 -18.46 8.84
C GLU A 22 -11.65 -18.73 10.20
N GLY A 23 -12.72 -17.99 10.54
CA GLY A 23 -13.47 -18.17 11.79
C GLY A 23 -12.76 -17.66 13.05
N ILE A 24 -11.77 -16.80 12.89
CA ILE A 24 -11.00 -16.20 13.99
C ILE A 24 -11.70 -14.93 14.47
N ASP A 25 -11.82 -14.72 15.78
CA ASP A 25 -12.40 -13.51 16.35
C ASP A 25 -11.44 -12.33 16.26
N VAL A 26 -11.96 -11.17 15.77
CA VAL A 26 -11.16 -9.98 15.50
C VAL A 26 -11.75 -8.75 16.13
N GLU A 27 -10.92 -8.04 16.90
CA GLU A 27 -11.15 -6.66 17.34
C GLU A 27 -10.13 -5.72 16.68
N ILE A 28 -10.59 -4.58 16.15
CA ILE A 28 -9.77 -3.54 15.52
C ILE A 28 -9.84 -2.30 16.40
N PHE A 29 -8.68 -1.78 16.83
CA PHE A 29 -8.58 -0.51 17.55
C PHE A 29 -8.04 0.56 16.60
N GLU A 30 -8.85 1.59 16.34
CA GLU A 30 -8.49 2.73 15.49
C GLU A 30 -8.53 4.03 16.32
N ARG A 31 -7.41 4.76 16.33
CA ARG A 31 -7.28 6.01 17.11
C ARG A 31 -8.17 7.15 16.60
N SER A 32 -8.47 7.15 15.29
CA SER A 32 -9.38 8.15 14.73
C SER A 32 -10.80 7.97 15.28
N PRO A 33 -11.45 9.03 15.77
CA PRO A 33 -12.83 8.96 16.23
C PRO A 33 -13.84 8.79 15.06
N ASN A 34 -13.39 8.99 13.84
CA ASN A 34 -14.21 8.89 12.64
C ASN A 34 -13.48 8.11 11.56
N VAL A 35 -14.26 7.39 10.75
CA VAL A 35 -13.79 6.74 9.53
C VAL A 35 -13.63 7.80 8.43
N HIS A 36 -12.72 8.77 8.63
CA HIS A 36 -12.43 9.80 7.65
C HIS A 36 -10.99 9.67 7.18
N GLU A 37 -10.79 9.02 6.06
CA GLU A 37 -9.53 9.13 5.35
C GLU A 37 -9.52 10.40 4.49
N VAL A 38 -8.40 11.12 4.53
CA VAL A 38 -8.16 12.23 3.60
C VAL A 38 -8.13 11.66 2.19
N GLY A 39 -9.15 11.98 1.40
CA GLY A 39 -9.37 11.39 0.09
C GLY A 39 -8.36 11.87 -0.94
N ALA A 40 -7.61 10.93 -1.49
CA ALA A 40 -6.82 11.07 -2.70
C ALA A 40 -6.99 9.79 -3.52
N GLY A 41 -6.57 9.82 -4.77
CA GLY A 41 -6.54 8.62 -5.57
C GLY A 41 -5.52 7.60 -5.06
N ILE A 42 -5.82 6.33 -5.26
CA ILE A 42 -4.92 5.20 -5.03
C ILE A 42 -5.01 4.24 -6.21
N GLN A 43 -3.95 3.47 -6.42
CA GLN A 43 -3.93 2.42 -7.43
C GLN A 43 -3.90 1.06 -6.74
N ILE A 44 -4.61 0.10 -7.32
CA ILE A 44 -4.62 -1.30 -6.92
C ILE A 44 -4.00 -2.09 -8.09
N PRO A 45 -2.70 -2.38 -8.03
CA PRO A 45 -2.05 -3.24 -9.03
C PRO A 45 -2.52 -4.69 -8.91
N PRO A 46 -2.26 -5.55 -9.93
CA PRO A 46 -2.77 -6.91 -10.02
C PRO A 46 -2.55 -7.78 -8.79
N ASN A 47 -1.41 -7.67 -8.11
CA ASN A 47 -1.16 -8.42 -6.87
C ASN A 47 -2.16 -8.06 -5.75
N GLY A 48 -2.46 -6.77 -5.54
CA GLY A 48 -3.52 -6.35 -4.62
C GLY A 48 -4.92 -6.71 -5.12
N GLY A 49 -5.16 -6.59 -6.43
CA GLY A 49 -6.42 -6.98 -7.08
C GLY A 49 -6.73 -8.46 -6.94
N ARG A 50 -5.70 -9.33 -6.92
CA ARG A 50 -5.86 -10.77 -6.69
C ARG A 50 -6.40 -11.05 -5.30
N ILE A 51 -5.90 -10.38 -4.27
CA ILE A 51 -6.44 -10.49 -2.91
C ILE A 51 -7.91 -10.01 -2.86
N MET A 52 -8.24 -8.92 -3.58
CA MET A 52 -9.65 -8.47 -3.67
C MET A 52 -10.54 -9.51 -4.36
N ARG A 53 -10.05 -10.18 -5.39
CA ARG A 53 -10.77 -11.30 -6.03
C ARG A 53 -10.97 -12.45 -5.06
N ASP A 54 -9.94 -12.83 -4.32
CA ASP A 54 -10.00 -13.95 -3.37
C ASP A 54 -10.93 -13.63 -2.19
N PHE A 55 -11.04 -12.37 -1.78
CA PHE A 55 -12.04 -11.92 -0.82
C PHE A 55 -13.46 -11.84 -1.40
N GLY A 56 -13.64 -11.93 -2.72
CA GLY A 56 -14.93 -11.76 -3.41
C GLY A 56 -15.33 -10.29 -3.59
N LEU A 57 -14.39 -9.35 -3.44
CA LEU A 57 -14.63 -7.91 -3.45
C LEU A 57 -14.29 -7.22 -4.78
N LEU A 58 -13.68 -7.95 -5.73
CA LEU A 58 -13.18 -7.34 -6.97
C LEU A 58 -14.28 -6.61 -7.76
N SER A 59 -15.49 -7.16 -7.81
CA SER A 59 -16.63 -6.52 -8.51
C SER A 59 -17.02 -5.21 -7.84
N GLN A 60 -17.12 -5.17 -6.50
CA GLN A 60 -17.43 -3.94 -5.75
C GLN A 60 -16.34 -2.88 -5.92
N ILE A 61 -15.06 -3.30 -5.93
CA ILE A 61 -13.93 -2.41 -6.21
C ILE A 61 -14.06 -1.78 -7.61
N LEU A 62 -14.48 -2.57 -8.62
CA LEU A 62 -14.64 -2.08 -10.00
C LEU A 62 -15.88 -1.19 -10.18
N GLU A 63 -16.92 -1.32 -9.34
CA GLU A 63 -18.07 -0.39 -9.33
C GLU A 63 -17.65 1.04 -8.93
N HIS A 64 -16.66 1.17 -8.03
CA HIS A 64 -16.16 2.46 -7.54
C HIS A 64 -14.86 2.91 -8.21
N GLY A 65 -14.12 1.97 -8.79
CA GLY A 65 -12.86 2.20 -9.47
C GLY A 65 -12.98 2.13 -10.99
N SER A 66 -11.84 2.24 -11.65
CA SER A 66 -11.74 2.08 -13.10
C SER A 66 -10.50 1.28 -13.46
N GLN A 67 -10.63 0.36 -14.41
CA GLN A 67 -9.49 -0.35 -14.98
C GLN A 67 -8.60 0.61 -15.75
N VAL A 68 -7.32 0.67 -15.44
CA VAL A 68 -6.33 1.46 -16.18
C VAL A 68 -6.16 0.87 -17.58
N GLN A 69 -6.44 1.68 -18.60
CA GLN A 69 -6.29 1.27 -19.99
C GLN A 69 -4.88 1.54 -20.51
N GLN A 70 -4.22 2.56 -19.97
CA GLN A 70 -2.97 3.06 -20.50
C GLN A 70 -2.17 3.80 -19.43
N VAL A 71 -0.84 3.68 -19.48
CA VAL A 71 0.10 4.49 -18.68
C VAL A 71 1.01 5.26 -19.62
N ASP A 72 0.96 6.59 -19.52
CA ASP A 72 1.74 7.52 -20.33
C ASP A 72 2.85 8.16 -19.50
N PHE A 73 4.09 8.12 -20.00
CA PHE A 73 5.20 8.92 -19.50
C PHE A 73 5.47 10.06 -20.46
N ARG A 74 5.51 11.27 -19.94
CA ARG A 74 5.73 12.50 -20.70
C ARG A 74 6.97 13.25 -20.20
N ARG A 75 7.61 13.97 -21.09
CA ARG A 75 8.66 14.90 -20.73
C ARG A 75 8.04 16.13 -20.05
N TYR A 76 8.64 16.58 -18.96
CA TYR A 76 8.14 17.70 -18.17
C TYR A 76 8.05 19.02 -18.95
N LYS A 77 9.04 19.28 -19.82
CA LYS A 77 9.24 20.59 -20.47
C LYS A 77 8.23 20.92 -21.56
N ASP A 78 7.83 19.94 -22.34
CA ASP A 78 7.03 20.12 -23.57
C ASP A 78 5.84 19.14 -23.67
N GLY A 79 5.64 18.30 -22.67
CA GLY A 79 4.58 17.30 -22.65
C GLY A 79 4.75 16.19 -23.70
N ARG A 80 5.90 16.12 -24.38
CA ARG A 80 6.17 15.09 -25.38
C ARG A 80 6.02 13.71 -24.78
N LEU A 81 5.28 12.85 -25.44
CA LEU A 81 5.11 11.47 -25.04
C LEU A 81 6.44 10.73 -25.18
N LEU A 82 6.98 10.26 -24.08
CA LEU A 82 8.19 9.43 -24.03
C LEU A 82 7.85 7.97 -24.21
N ARG A 83 6.79 7.51 -23.58
CA ARG A 83 6.29 6.15 -23.65
C ARG A 83 4.79 6.10 -23.37
N SER A 84 4.09 5.25 -24.09
CA SER A 84 2.74 4.80 -23.77
C SER A 84 2.73 3.30 -23.61
N MET A 85 2.18 2.82 -22.52
CA MET A 85 2.05 1.39 -22.24
C MET A 85 0.57 1.03 -22.21
N PRO A 86 0.12 0.13 -23.09
CA PRO A 86 -1.22 -0.43 -22.97
C PRO A 86 -1.26 -1.32 -21.72
N PHE A 87 -2.24 -1.07 -20.86
CA PHE A 87 -2.53 -1.88 -19.69
C PHE A 87 -3.80 -2.69 -19.93
N GLY A 88 -4.93 -2.06 -20.03
CA GLY A 88 -6.21 -2.64 -20.43
C GLY A 88 -6.33 -4.16 -20.24
N ASN A 89 -6.71 -4.82 -21.30
CA ASN A 89 -6.86 -6.29 -21.32
C ASN A 89 -5.52 -7.02 -21.19
N ASP A 90 -4.41 -6.47 -21.71
CA ASP A 90 -3.09 -7.13 -21.67
C ASP A 90 -2.68 -7.47 -20.23
N ILE A 91 -2.89 -6.55 -19.28
CA ILE A 91 -2.59 -6.76 -17.85
C ILE A 91 -3.54 -7.79 -17.25
N THR A 92 -4.81 -7.75 -17.61
CA THR A 92 -5.81 -8.69 -17.10
C THR A 92 -5.55 -10.12 -17.63
N GLU A 93 -5.17 -10.26 -18.88
CA GLU A 93 -4.81 -11.55 -19.49
C GLU A 93 -3.53 -12.13 -18.87
N GLU A 94 -2.51 -11.28 -18.64
CA GLU A 94 -1.23 -11.72 -18.08
C GLU A 94 -1.32 -12.08 -16.58
N PHE A 95 -2.07 -11.31 -15.77
CA PHE A 95 -2.09 -11.45 -14.32
C PHE A 95 -3.44 -11.92 -13.74
N GLY A 96 -4.47 -12.14 -14.56
CA GLY A 96 -5.78 -12.64 -14.17
C GLY A 96 -6.69 -11.60 -13.49
N VAL A 97 -6.22 -10.38 -13.28
CA VAL A 97 -6.95 -9.26 -12.68
C VAL A 97 -6.46 -7.93 -13.26
N PRO A 98 -7.32 -6.90 -13.37
CA PRO A 98 -6.93 -5.60 -13.90
C PRO A 98 -6.07 -4.79 -12.93
N TRP A 99 -5.35 -3.80 -13.46
CA TRP A 99 -4.82 -2.69 -12.67
C TRP A 99 -5.91 -1.64 -12.51
N ILE A 100 -6.22 -1.24 -11.28
CA ILE A 100 -7.37 -0.40 -10.95
C ILE A 100 -6.89 0.92 -10.35
N ILE A 101 -7.56 2.02 -10.72
CA ILE A 101 -7.49 3.32 -10.06
C ILE A 101 -8.81 3.54 -9.33
N ILE A 102 -8.75 3.97 -8.08
CA ILE A 102 -9.92 4.15 -7.22
C ILE A 102 -9.69 5.32 -6.25
N HIS A 103 -10.76 5.92 -5.78
CA HIS A 103 -10.67 6.85 -4.66
C HIS A 103 -10.39 6.07 -3.36
N ARG A 104 -9.40 6.51 -2.57
CA ARG A 104 -8.94 5.76 -1.39
C ARG A 104 -10.06 5.53 -0.35
N MET A 105 -10.95 6.50 -0.18
CA MET A 105 -12.12 6.35 0.71
C MET A 105 -13.05 5.24 0.24
N ASP A 106 -13.29 5.14 -1.06
CA ASP A 106 -14.19 4.13 -1.62
C ASP A 106 -13.57 2.72 -1.43
N TYR A 107 -12.25 2.59 -1.65
CA TYR A 107 -11.53 1.35 -1.37
C TYR A 107 -11.57 0.95 0.10
N HIS A 108 -11.30 1.91 0.99
CA HIS A 108 -11.35 1.70 2.42
C HIS A 108 -12.75 1.27 2.87
N ARG A 109 -13.79 1.92 2.33
CA ARG A 109 -15.18 1.62 2.64
C ARG A 109 -15.56 0.19 2.27
N VAL A 110 -15.20 -0.27 1.08
CA VAL A 110 -15.45 -1.66 0.65
C VAL A 110 -14.81 -2.66 1.62
N LEU A 111 -13.57 -2.43 2.03
CA LEU A 111 -12.89 -3.31 2.99
C LEU A 111 -13.53 -3.24 4.39
N LEU A 112 -13.90 -2.06 4.85
CA LEU A 112 -14.53 -1.88 6.16
C LEU A 112 -15.89 -2.57 6.22
N ASP A 113 -16.75 -2.31 5.23
CA ASP A 113 -18.09 -2.88 5.17
C ASP A 113 -18.02 -4.42 5.15
N GLU A 114 -17.06 -5.00 4.44
CA GLU A 114 -16.83 -6.44 4.43
C GLU A 114 -16.29 -6.99 5.77
N ALA A 115 -15.32 -6.30 6.39
CA ALA A 115 -14.80 -6.71 7.69
C ALA A 115 -15.92 -6.76 8.76
N ILE A 116 -16.76 -5.73 8.80
CA ILE A 116 -17.91 -5.66 9.71
C ILE A 116 -18.95 -6.74 9.36
N ARG A 117 -19.26 -6.94 8.08
CA ARG A 117 -20.20 -7.99 7.62
C ARG A 117 -19.76 -9.38 8.07
N LEU A 118 -18.46 -9.65 8.09
CA LEU A 118 -17.87 -10.90 8.57
C LEU A 118 -17.80 -10.99 10.11
N GLY A 119 -18.18 -9.93 10.83
CA GLY A 119 -18.26 -9.89 12.29
C GLY A 119 -16.98 -9.41 12.98
N ALA A 120 -16.09 -8.67 12.29
CA ALA A 120 -15.03 -7.93 12.96
C ALA A 120 -15.61 -6.77 13.79
N VAL A 121 -15.08 -6.54 14.99
CA VAL A 121 -15.50 -5.45 15.88
C VAL A 121 -14.53 -4.28 15.73
N LEU A 122 -15.00 -3.13 15.25
CA LEU A 122 -14.20 -1.91 15.13
C LEU A 122 -14.48 -0.96 16.28
N GLN A 123 -13.46 -0.57 17.02
CA GLN A 123 -13.51 0.46 18.04
C GLN A 123 -12.78 1.72 17.55
N LEU A 124 -13.55 2.77 17.28
CA LEU A 124 -13.04 4.08 16.88
C LEU A 124 -12.70 4.93 18.12
N GLY A 125 -11.77 5.89 18.00
CA GLY A 125 -11.28 6.70 19.11
C GLY A 125 -10.49 5.90 20.15
N ALA A 126 -10.07 4.68 19.80
CA ALA A 126 -9.36 3.75 20.67
C ALA A 126 -7.87 3.78 20.33
N GLU A 127 -7.14 4.74 20.91
CA GLU A 127 -5.71 4.86 20.73
C GLU A 127 -4.97 3.85 21.60
N VAL A 128 -4.07 3.08 20.98
CA VAL A 128 -3.19 2.12 21.67
C VAL A 128 -1.89 2.84 22.05
N GLU A 129 -1.59 2.87 23.34
CA GLU A 129 -0.39 3.52 23.89
C GLU A 129 0.76 2.54 24.13
N ASP A 130 0.44 1.29 24.51
CA ASP A 130 1.47 0.29 24.80
C ASP A 130 1.02 -1.12 24.46
N ILE A 131 1.99 -2.02 24.27
CA ILE A 131 1.78 -3.42 23.90
C ILE A 131 2.62 -4.33 24.78
N TYR A 132 1.98 -5.35 25.36
CA TYR A 132 2.64 -6.43 26.10
C TYR A 132 2.89 -7.62 25.17
N THR A 133 4.16 -7.98 25.01
CA THR A 133 4.55 -9.05 24.05
C THR A 133 4.62 -10.44 24.66
N GLU A 134 4.87 -10.55 25.96
CA GLU A 134 4.94 -11.85 26.68
C GLU A 134 3.56 -12.49 26.88
N GLN A 135 2.58 -11.64 27.22
CA GLN A 135 1.16 -12.00 27.24
C GLN A 135 0.45 -11.02 26.32
N PRO A 136 0.16 -11.41 25.07
CA PRO A 136 -0.30 -10.47 24.04
C PRO A 136 -1.50 -9.66 24.51
N ALA A 137 -1.29 -8.36 24.73
CA ALA A 137 -2.32 -7.41 25.14
C ALA A 137 -1.95 -6.00 24.67
N VAL A 138 -2.95 -5.14 24.56
CA VAL A 138 -2.79 -3.72 24.27
C VAL A 138 -3.31 -2.89 25.44
N LEU A 139 -2.60 -1.81 25.78
CA LEU A 139 -3.06 -0.77 26.69
C LEU A 139 -3.61 0.39 25.87
N LEU A 140 -4.86 0.75 26.10
CA LEU A 140 -5.50 1.90 25.45
C LEU A 140 -5.27 3.18 26.26
N ALA A 141 -5.32 4.35 25.60
CA ALA A 141 -5.17 5.67 26.23
C ALA A 141 -6.21 5.96 27.31
N ASP A 142 -7.35 5.26 27.33
CA ASP A 142 -8.36 5.36 28.37
C ASP A 142 -8.09 4.44 29.57
N GLY A 143 -6.97 3.74 29.59
CA GLY A 143 -6.53 2.84 30.66
C GLY A 143 -7.05 1.41 30.57
N ARG A 144 -7.88 1.06 29.57
CA ARG A 144 -8.30 -0.33 29.36
C ARG A 144 -7.14 -1.19 28.85
N CYS A 145 -6.99 -2.37 29.44
CA CYS A 145 -6.04 -3.38 28.98
C CYS A 145 -6.82 -4.54 28.33
N MET A 146 -6.55 -4.80 27.05
CA MET A 146 -7.27 -5.78 26.25
C MET A 146 -6.34 -6.91 25.82
N SER A 147 -6.64 -8.14 26.28
CA SER A 147 -5.84 -9.34 25.96
C SER A 147 -6.36 -10.05 24.71
N ALA A 148 -5.43 -10.70 23.99
CA ALA A 148 -5.73 -11.53 22.83
C ALA A 148 -4.72 -12.69 22.73
N ASP A 149 -4.96 -13.65 21.82
CA ASP A 149 -3.97 -14.68 21.48
C ASP A 149 -2.87 -14.12 20.57
N VAL A 150 -3.22 -13.13 19.72
CA VAL A 150 -2.32 -12.45 18.77
C VAL A 150 -2.61 -10.96 18.73
N VAL A 151 -1.55 -10.14 18.64
CA VAL A 151 -1.66 -8.69 18.37
C VAL A 151 -0.99 -8.38 17.02
N ILE A 152 -1.70 -7.70 16.15
CA ILE A 152 -1.20 -7.28 14.83
C ILE A 152 -1.10 -5.75 14.78
N GLY A 153 0.14 -5.25 14.59
CA GLY A 153 0.41 -3.83 14.38
C GLY A 153 0.22 -3.44 12.92
N ALA A 154 -0.92 -2.80 12.62
CA ALA A 154 -1.27 -2.19 11.35
C ALA A 154 -1.38 -0.67 11.45
N ASP A 155 -0.67 -0.08 12.43
CA ASP A 155 -0.76 1.30 12.91
C ASP A 155 0.11 2.30 12.10
N GLY A 156 0.56 1.86 10.93
CA GLY A 156 1.16 2.70 9.92
C GLY A 156 2.58 3.17 10.25
N GLN A 157 3.03 4.22 9.58
CA GLN A 157 4.44 4.66 9.62
C GLN A 157 4.92 5.05 11.02
N MET A 158 4.03 5.48 11.92
CA MET A 158 4.36 5.86 13.31
C MET A 158 4.00 4.79 14.31
N SER A 159 4.15 3.57 13.92
CA SER A 159 3.75 2.41 14.69
C SER A 159 4.29 2.40 16.12
N THR A 160 3.39 2.34 17.09
CA THR A 160 3.67 2.05 18.49
C THR A 160 4.03 0.57 18.67
N VAL A 161 3.30 -0.32 17.97
CA VAL A 161 3.55 -1.78 18.01
C VAL A 161 4.97 -2.12 17.56
N ARG A 162 5.52 -1.37 16.59
CA ARG A 162 6.92 -1.55 16.14
C ARG A 162 7.91 -1.36 17.28
N GLY A 163 7.69 -0.37 18.14
CA GLY A 163 8.53 -0.13 19.31
C GLY A 163 8.58 -1.33 20.25
N ALA A 164 7.45 -1.97 20.51
CA ALA A 164 7.34 -3.15 21.36
C ALA A 164 8.00 -4.39 20.73
N VAL A 165 7.84 -4.60 19.43
CA VAL A 165 8.49 -5.71 18.69
C VAL A 165 10.00 -5.57 18.71
N LEU A 166 10.53 -4.37 18.48
CA LEU A 166 11.99 -4.12 18.39
C LEU A 166 12.64 -3.86 19.75
N GLY A 167 11.85 -3.64 20.81
CA GLY A 167 12.35 -3.26 22.13
C GLY A 167 12.87 -1.81 22.22
N SER A 168 12.70 -1.03 21.17
CA SER A 168 13.09 0.39 21.13
C SER A 168 12.31 1.14 20.05
N PRO A 169 12.00 2.44 20.27
CA PRO A 169 11.37 3.28 19.26
C PRO A 169 12.21 3.35 17.98
N ARG A 170 11.56 3.13 16.82
CA ARG A 170 12.19 3.25 15.51
C ARG A 170 11.33 4.15 14.63
N SER A 171 11.77 5.37 14.42
CA SER A 171 11.04 6.36 13.61
C SER A 171 11.47 6.29 12.14
N PRO A 172 10.55 6.47 11.18
CA PRO A 172 10.88 6.66 9.79
C PRO A 172 11.73 7.93 9.60
N VAL A 173 12.63 7.89 8.61
CA VAL A 173 13.49 9.01 8.26
C VAL A 173 12.99 9.72 7.00
N PRO A 174 13.15 11.06 6.88
CA PRO A 174 12.79 11.78 5.67
C PRO A 174 13.57 11.29 4.45
N THR A 175 12.91 11.22 3.30
CA THR A 175 13.54 10.84 2.02
C THR A 175 14.19 12.00 1.30
N GLY A 176 13.95 13.23 1.75
CA GLY A 176 14.27 14.45 1.04
C GLY A 176 13.23 14.88 0.00
N ASP A 177 12.13 14.12 -0.12
CA ASP A 177 11.01 14.46 -1.00
C ASP A 177 9.73 14.73 -0.21
N MET A 178 8.85 15.50 -0.83
CA MET A 178 7.47 15.72 -0.41
C MET A 178 6.50 15.60 -1.58
N ALA A 179 5.23 15.48 -1.27
CA ALA A 179 4.17 15.46 -2.25
C ALA A 179 3.13 16.55 -1.97
N TYR A 180 2.71 17.27 -2.99
CA TYR A 180 1.40 17.92 -2.99
C TYR A 180 0.37 16.94 -3.55
N ARG A 181 -0.84 16.97 -3.02
CA ARG A 181 -1.97 16.19 -3.52
C ARG A 181 -3.16 17.11 -3.73
N ALA A 182 -3.75 17.03 -4.92
CA ALA A 182 -4.93 17.78 -5.29
C ALA A 182 -5.93 16.87 -6.00
N THR A 183 -7.21 17.17 -5.83
CA THR A 183 -8.30 16.56 -6.57
C THR A 183 -9.10 17.66 -7.27
N PHE A 184 -9.63 17.34 -8.42
CA PHE A 184 -10.45 18.25 -9.24
C PHE A 184 -11.76 17.58 -9.61
N SER A 185 -12.83 18.34 -9.69
CA SER A 185 -14.02 17.87 -10.38
C SER A 185 -13.84 17.97 -11.90
N ARG A 186 -14.62 17.20 -12.64
CA ARG A 186 -14.66 17.29 -14.12
C ARG A 186 -15.02 18.69 -14.58
N GLU A 187 -16.00 19.32 -13.93
CA GLU A 187 -16.48 20.65 -14.25
C GLU A 187 -15.38 21.71 -14.13
N GLN A 188 -14.54 21.62 -13.11
CA GLN A 188 -13.41 22.53 -12.92
C GLN A 188 -12.41 22.45 -14.08
N LEU A 189 -12.12 21.24 -14.58
CA LEU A 189 -11.18 21.05 -15.69
C LEU A 189 -11.81 21.41 -17.04
N GLU A 190 -13.10 21.14 -17.24
CA GLU A 190 -13.83 21.51 -18.45
C GLU A 190 -14.01 23.04 -18.57
N ALA A 191 -14.16 23.75 -17.46
CA ALA A 191 -14.24 25.21 -17.42
C ALA A 191 -12.98 25.92 -17.95
N LEU A 192 -11.82 25.22 -18.02
CA LEU A 192 -10.63 25.76 -18.67
C LEU A 192 -10.78 25.96 -20.19
N GLY A 193 -11.74 25.31 -20.83
CA GLY A 193 -11.96 25.37 -22.26
C GLY A 193 -10.79 24.86 -23.12
N ASP A 194 -9.81 24.15 -22.50
CA ASP A 194 -8.60 23.72 -23.17
C ASP A 194 -8.75 22.33 -23.79
N LYS A 195 -8.39 22.23 -25.08
CA LYS A 195 -8.52 20.99 -25.85
C LYS A 195 -7.63 19.86 -25.30
N LYS A 196 -6.37 20.16 -24.93
CA LYS A 196 -5.42 19.14 -24.44
C LYS A 196 -5.84 18.62 -23.05
N VAL A 197 -6.32 19.50 -22.16
CA VAL A 197 -6.90 19.11 -20.87
C VAL A 197 -8.13 18.23 -21.09
N LYS A 198 -9.02 18.60 -21.99
CA LYS A 198 -10.21 17.80 -22.32
C LYS A 198 -9.83 16.41 -22.84
N GLU A 199 -8.88 16.31 -23.77
CA GLU A 199 -8.36 15.04 -24.28
C GLU A 199 -7.73 14.18 -23.16
N LEU A 200 -6.99 14.80 -22.23
CA LEU A 200 -6.41 14.13 -21.08
C LEU A 200 -7.51 13.58 -20.15
N CYS A 201 -8.56 14.33 -19.88
CA CYS A 201 -9.68 13.91 -19.03
C CYS A 201 -10.57 12.81 -19.65
N GLN A 202 -10.50 12.59 -20.96
CA GLN A 202 -11.22 11.51 -21.64
C GLN A 202 -10.52 10.15 -21.51
N LYS A 203 -9.23 10.14 -21.13
CA LYS A 203 -8.44 8.92 -20.99
C LYS A 203 -8.68 8.25 -19.65
N ILE A 204 -8.92 6.94 -19.67
CA ILE A 204 -8.90 6.10 -18.46
C ILE A 204 -7.49 5.57 -18.29
N GLY A 205 -6.60 6.41 -17.80
CA GLY A 205 -5.19 6.07 -17.71
C GLY A 205 -4.43 6.92 -16.69
N VAL A 206 -3.18 6.55 -16.49
CA VAL A 206 -2.25 7.26 -15.62
C VAL A 206 -1.29 8.05 -16.51
N THR A 207 -1.19 9.34 -16.33
CA THR A 207 -0.23 10.19 -17.03
C THR A 207 0.78 10.74 -16.04
N SER A 208 2.08 10.53 -16.32
CA SER A 208 3.18 11.03 -15.51
C SER A 208 4.07 11.96 -16.33
N TRP A 209 4.44 13.12 -15.77
CA TRP A 209 5.45 14.01 -16.32
C TRP A 209 6.73 13.85 -15.52
N LEU A 210 7.83 13.52 -16.21
CA LEU A 210 9.15 13.29 -15.63
C LEU A 210 10.06 14.49 -15.85
N GLY A 211 10.68 15.01 -14.78
CA GLY A 211 11.55 16.18 -14.84
C GLY A 211 12.66 16.17 -13.77
N PRO A 212 13.53 17.18 -13.78
CA PRO A 212 14.62 17.28 -12.82
C PRO A 212 14.08 17.35 -11.39
N GLU A 213 14.51 16.42 -10.55
CA GLU A 213 14.17 16.31 -9.13
C GLU A 213 12.67 16.21 -8.81
N LYS A 214 11.80 16.16 -9.84
CA LYS A 214 10.34 16.22 -9.71
C LYS A 214 9.67 15.29 -10.71
N HIS A 215 8.48 14.83 -10.36
CA HIS A 215 7.54 14.26 -11.32
C HIS A 215 6.11 14.50 -10.85
N THR A 216 5.18 14.30 -11.75
CA THR A 216 3.76 14.44 -11.43
C THR A 216 3.00 13.23 -11.94
N ILE A 217 1.88 12.92 -11.29
CA ILE A 217 1.01 11.80 -11.67
C ILE A 217 -0.43 12.31 -11.69
N PHE A 218 -1.11 12.11 -12.81
CA PHE A 218 -2.50 12.49 -13.02
C PHE A 218 -3.31 11.28 -13.49
N TYR A 219 -4.50 11.07 -12.92
CA TYR A 219 -5.43 10.02 -13.32
C TYR A 219 -6.86 10.29 -12.87
N PRO A 220 -7.89 9.75 -13.59
CA PRO A 220 -9.29 9.91 -13.25
C PRO A 220 -9.66 9.07 -12.02
N LEU A 221 -10.71 9.50 -11.33
CA LEU A 221 -11.38 8.83 -10.22
C LEU A 221 -12.89 8.82 -10.46
N ARG A 222 -13.62 7.91 -9.80
CA ARG A 222 -15.08 7.83 -9.83
C ARG A 222 -15.64 7.91 -11.25
N SER A 223 -15.11 7.06 -12.13
CA SER A 223 -15.47 7.00 -13.54
C SER A 223 -15.26 8.34 -14.29
N GLY A 224 -14.22 9.09 -13.90
CA GLY A 224 -13.85 10.37 -14.51
C GLY A 224 -14.72 11.57 -14.07
N LYS A 225 -15.49 11.44 -12.99
CA LYS A 225 -16.15 12.59 -12.35
C LYS A 225 -15.18 13.46 -11.59
N GLU A 226 -14.12 12.84 -11.07
CA GLU A 226 -13.02 13.49 -10.35
C GLU A 226 -11.68 13.09 -10.93
N PHE A 227 -10.65 13.87 -10.64
CA PHE A 227 -9.28 13.61 -11.08
C PHE A 227 -8.32 13.83 -9.93
N ASN A 228 -7.31 13.00 -9.84
CA ASN A 228 -6.23 13.08 -8.85
C ASN A 228 -4.96 13.61 -9.51
N LEU A 229 -4.31 14.57 -8.87
CA LEU A 229 -2.98 15.06 -9.23
C LEU A 229 -2.05 14.97 -8.03
N VAL A 230 -0.95 14.27 -8.21
CA VAL A 230 0.14 14.20 -7.24
C VAL A 230 1.36 14.88 -7.83
N LEU A 231 1.94 15.80 -7.08
CA LEU A 231 3.08 16.60 -7.50
C LEU A 231 4.23 16.33 -6.53
N MET A 232 5.24 15.60 -6.99
CA MET A 232 6.43 15.22 -6.21
C MET A 232 7.56 16.22 -6.42
N ARG A 233 8.21 16.64 -5.33
CA ARG A 233 9.36 17.56 -5.36
C ARG A 233 10.27 17.38 -4.14
N PRO A 234 11.47 17.98 -4.14
CA PRO A 234 12.30 18.09 -2.94
C PRO A 234 11.53 18.68 -1.75
N ASP A 235 11.75 18.11 -0.58
CA ASP A 235 11.09 18.50 0.68
C ASP A 235 11.62 19.86 1.19
N ASN A 236 10.69 20.71 1.61
CA ASN A 236 11.00 21.98 2.28
C ASN A 236 10.14 22.19 3.54
N LEU A 237 9.54 21.09 4.07
CA LEU A 237 8.85 21.17 5.34
C LEU A 237 9.84 21.25 6.51
N PRO A 238 9.45 21.89 7.61
CA PRO A 238 10.23 21.83 8.84
C PRO A 238 10.56 20.40 9.26
N PRO A 239 11.70 20.15 9.92
CA PRO A 239 12.14 18.80 10.26
C PRO A 239 11.08 17.96 10.98
N ASN A 240 10.34 18.57 11.91
CA ASN A 240 9.34 17.91 12.75
C ASN A 240 7.93 17.89 12.14
N SER A 241 7.72 18.56 11.00
CA SER A 241 6.43 18.57 10.34
C SER A 241 6.33 17.42 9.34
N ARG A 242 5.17 16.78 9.32
CA ARG A 242 4.82 15.70 8.37
C ARG A 242 3.82 16.14 7.33
N ARG A 243 2.95 17.05 7.72
CA ARG A 243 1.90 17.61 6.90
C ARG A 243 1.68 19.05 7.29
N GLU A 244 1.64 19.92 6.31
CA GLU A 244 1.30 21.32 6.48
C GLU A 244 0.38 21.79 5.37
N GLN A 245 -0.37 22.87 5.68
CA GLN A 245 -1.05 23.62 4.62
C GLN A 245 0.02 24.20 3.70
N GLY A 246 -0.06 23.89 2.40
CA GLY A 246 0.85 24.40 1.39
C GLY A 246 0.41 25.76 0.87
N ASP A 247 1.36 26.54 0.40
CA ASP A 247 1.11 27.73 -0.40
C ASP A 247 0.89 27.32 -1.86
N VAL A 248 -0.26 27.70 -2.41
CA VAL A 248 -0.64 27.43 -3.81
C VAL A 248 0.27 28.19 -4.79
N TYR A 249 0.72 29.37 -4.45
CA TYR A 249 1.65 30.15 -5.30
C TYR A 249 3.04 29.50 -5.34
N GLU A 250 3.56 29.08 -4.20
CA GLU A 250 4.81 28.32 -4.13
C GLU A 250 4.71 27.01 -4.94
N MET A 251 3.59 26.31 -4.84
CA MET A 251 3.35 25.11 -5.62
C MET A 251 3.36 25.40 -7.11
N ARG A 252 2.65 26.44 -7.57
CA ARG A 252 2.58 26.84 -8.99
C ARG A 252 3.95 27.25 -9.53
N ASP A 253 4.70 28.05 -8.77
CA ASP A 253 6.04 28.49 -9.13
C ASP A 253 7.00 27.29 -9.26
N SER A 254 6.89 26.30 -8.38
CA SER A 254 7.68 25.07 -8.44
C SER A 254 7.57 24.29 -9.74
N TYR A 255 6.49 24.46 -10.48
CA TYR A 255 6.21 23.82 -11.77
C TYR A 255 6.16 24.83 -12.93
N ALA A 256 6.64 26.05 -12.72
CA ALA A 256 6.80 27.03 -13.79
C ALA A 256 7.74 26.48 -14.89
N GLY A 257 7.39 26.72 -16.15
CA GLY A 257 8.15 26.22 -17.30
C GLY A 257 7.99 24.72 -17.61
N TRP A 258 7.09 24.03 -16.91
CA TRP A 258 6.65 22.67 -17.26
C TRP A 258 5.61 22.72 -18.39
N ASP A 259 5.24 21.55 -18.92
CA ASP A 259 4.21 21.39 -19.95
C ASP A 259 2.98 22.26 -19.69
N GLU A 260 2.55 22.98 -20.70
CA GLU A 260 1.40 23.90 -20.62
C GLU A 260 0.12 23.22 -20.10
N THR A 261 -0.11 21.96 -20.49
CA THR A 261 -1.25 21.17 -20.00
C THR A 261 -1.17 20.97 -18.49
N LEU A 262 0.02 20.62 -17.97
CA LEU A 262 0.22 20.49 -16.55
C LEU A 262 0.08 21.81 -15.80
N GLN A 263 0.58 22.92 -16.36
CA GLN A 263 0.42 24.24 -15.74
C GLN A 263 -1.06 24.65 -15.63
N LYS A 264 -1.88 24.32 -16.63
CA LYS A 264 -3.34 24.52 -16.57
C LYS A 264 -3.98 23.68 -15.45
N LEU A 265 -3.58 22.42 -15.28
CA LEU A 265 -4.05 21.60 -14.14
C LEU A 265 -3.64 22.23 -12.80
N VAL A 266 -2.39 22.60 -12.65
CA VAL A 266 -1.85 23.22 -11.42
C VAL A 266 -2.53 24.55 -11.11
N SER A 267 -2.93 25.34 -12.13
CA SER A 267 -3.65 26.60 -11.95
C SER A 267 -5.05 26.44 -11.34
N CYS A 268 -5.68 25.27 -11.50
CA CYS A 268 -7.00 24.96 -10.94
C CYS A 268 -6.96 24.59 -9.45
N VAL A 269 -5.79 24.35 -8.87
CA VAL A 269 -5.68 23.93 -7.46
C VAL A 269 -6.03 25.10 -6.54
N PRO A 270 -7.13 25.04 -5.76
CA PRO A 270 -7.54 26.13 -4.88
C PRO A 270 -6.79 26.13 -3.54
N SER A 271 -6.43 24.95 -3.07
CA SER A 271 -5.69 24.74 -1.82
C SER A 271 -4.92 23.45 -1.90
N VAL A 272 -3.84 23.31 -1.15
CA VAL A 272 -2.99 22.14 -1.20
C VAL A 272 -2.36 21.86 0.15
N TYR A 273 -2.10 20.58 0.43
CA TYR A 273 -1.27 20.16 1.56
C TYR A 273 0.06 19.62 1.07
N LYS A 274 1.10 19.95 1.82
CA LYS A 274 2.43 19.34 1.72
C LYS A 274 2.46 18.06 2.58
N TRP A 275 2.95 16.98 2.03
CA TRP A 275 3.11 15.69 2.71
C TRP A 275 4.57 15.27 2.62
N LYS A 276 5.27 15.23 3.75
CA LYS A 276 6.65 14.74 3.82
C LYS A 276 6.68 13.24 3.52
N LEU A 277 7.54 12.83 2.61
CA LEU A 277 7.76 11.42 2.33
C LEU A 277 8.85 10.88 3.25
N THR A 278 8.56 9.77 3.86
CA THR A 278 9.48 9.09 4.77
C THR A 278 9.67 7.64 4.36
N HIS A 279 10.79 7.07 4.73
CA HIS A 279 11.06 5.65 4.59
C HIS A 279 11.60 5.07 5.89
N LEU A 280 11.61 3.76 5.99
CA LEU A 280 12.19 3.04 7.10
C LEU A 280 13.24 2.07 6.53
N SER A 281 14.41 2.00 7.18
CA SER A 281 15.36 0.93 6.88
C SER A 281 14.72 -0.42 7.19
N GLU A 282 15.12 -1.45 6.48
CA GLU A 282 14.64 -2.80 6.73
C GLU A 282 14.79 -3.16 8.20
N LEU A 283 13.70 -3.63 8.82
CA LEU A 283 13.69 -4.02 10.21
C LEU A 283 14.34 -5.40 10.37
N GLU A 284 15.00 -5.61 11.50
CA GLU A 284 15.61 -6.89 11.86
C GLU A 284 14.53 -7.97 12.03
N SER A 285 13.46 -7.64 12.73
CA SER A 285 12.31 -8.51 12.92
C SER A 285 10.99 -7.78 12.71
N TRP A 286 9.98 -8.51 12.22
CA TRP A 286 8.59 -8.05 12.13
C TRP A 286 7.71 -8.68 13.20
N THR A 287 8.26 -9.64 13.96
CA THR A 287 7.51 -10.41 14.94
C THR A 287 8.28 -10.54 16.26
N LYS A 288 7.53 -10.64 17.35
CA LYS A 288 8.04 -10.97 18.69
C LYS A 288 6.98 -11.75 19.46
N GLY A 289 7.24 -13.04 19.73
CA GLY A 289 6.21 -13.93 20.29
C GLY A 289 4.94 -13.94 19.42
N SER A 290 3.80 -13.68 20.02
CA SER A 290 2.49 -13.59 19.33
C SER A 290 2.14 -12.17 18.86
N VAL A 291 3.12 -11.31 18.65
CA VAL A 291 2.93 -9.96 18.11
C VAL A 291 3.59 -9.87 16.73
N ALA A 292 2.89 -9.32 15.73
CA ALA A 292 3.44 -9.10 14.38
C ALA A 292 3.09 -7.73 13.83
N LEU A 293 3.91 -7.23 12.89
CA LEU A 293 3.72 -5.97 12.16
C LEU A 293 3.28 -6.26 10.74
N LEU A 294 2.49 -5.36 10.13
CA LEU A 294 2.16 -5.40 8.70
C LEU A 294 2.15 -4.00 8.07
N GLY A 295 2.33 -3.96 6.77
CA GLY A 295 2.23 -2.73 5.97
C GLY A 295 3.24 -1.66 6.38
N ASP A 296 2.82 -0.41 6.46
CA ASP A 296 3.68 0.72 6.79
C ASP A 296 4.27 0.67 8.22
N ALA A 297 3.75 -0.20 9.09
CA ALA A 297 4.33 -0.43 10.41
C ALA A 297 5.70 -1.14 10.30
N CYS A 298 5.92 -1.94 9.27
CA CYS A 298 7.20 -2.64 9.06
C CYS A 298 7.96 -2.24 7.79
N HIS A 299 7.30 -1.83 6.71
CA HIS A 299 7.96 -1.53 5.42
C HIS A 299 7.35 -0.34 4.67
N PRO A 300 7.26 0.87 5.28
CA PRO A 300 6.77 2.04 4.56
C PRO A 300 7.59 2.27 3.31
N THR A 301 6.92 2.48 2.18
CA THR A 301 7.55 2.60 0.87
C THR A 301 7.24 3.93 0.20
N LEU A 302 8.12 4.33 -0.72
CA LEU A 302 7.89 5.48 -1.57
C LEU A 302 6.80 5.19 -2.61
N PRO A 303 5.96 6.18 -2.99
CA PRO A 303 4.79 5.96 -3.85
C PRO A 303 5.14 5.81 -5.35
N TYR A 304 6.37 5.42 -5.69
CA TYR A 304 6.87 5.37 -7.06
C TYR A 304 6.55 4.07 -7.82
N GLN A 305 5.86 3.12 -7.19
CA GLN A 305 5.45 1.85 -7.81
C GLN A 305 3.99 1.48 -7.53
N ALA A 306 3.25 2.33 -6.82
CA ALA A 306 1.88 2.03 -6.37
C ALA A 306 1.75 0.73 -5.54
N GLN A 307 2.81 0.30 -4.83
CA GLN A 307 2.85 -1.00 -4.15
C GLN A 307 2.53 -0.94 -2.65
N GLY A 308 2.59 0.23 -1.98
CA GLY A 308 2.46 0.31 -0.52
C GLY A 308 1.17 -0.33 0.00
N ALA A 309 0.01 0.08 -0.53
CA ALA A 309 -1.27 -0.48 -0.13
C ALA A 309 -1.43 -1.96 -0.56
N ALA A 310 -0.95 -2.32 -1.76
CA ALA A 310 -1.02 -3.69 -2.22
C ALA A 310 -0.20 -4.63 -1.33
N MET A 311 1.01 -4.24 -0.93
CA MET A 311 1.83 -5.01 0.00
C MET A 311 1.16 -5.16 1.37
N ALA A 312 0.56 -4.09 1.91
CA ALA A 312 -0.13 -4.14 3.20
C ALA A 312 -1.37 -5.07 3.15
N VAL A 313 -2.09 -5.08 2.04
CA VAL A 313 -3.23 -5.99 1.83
C VAL A 313 -2.76 -7.43 1.66
N GLU A 314 -1.69 -7.68 0.91
CA GLU A 314 -1.06 -9.01 0.84
C GLU A 314 -0.61 -9.50 2.22
N ASP A 315 0.02 -8.63 3.03
CA ASP A 315 0.46 -8.97 4.39
C ASP A 315 -0.71 -9.43 5.25
N GLY A 316 -1.79 -8.65 5.27
CA GLY A 316 -2.99 -8.97 6.02
C GLY A 316 -3.62 -10.29 5.59
N ALA A 317 -3.68 -10.55 4.28
CA ALA A 317 -4.20 -11.79 3.73
C ALA A 317 -3.35 -13.01 4.11
N VAL A 318 -2.01 -12.89 4.05
CA VAL A 318 -1.08 -13.96 4.44
C VAL A 318 -1.15 -14.26 5.93
N ILE A 319 -1.23 -13.22 6.80
CA ILE A 319 -1.40 -13.43 8.25
C ILE A 319 -2.68 -14.22 8.54
N GLY A 320 -3.82 -13.76 7.99
CA GLY A 320 -5.10 -14.43 8.22
C GLY A 320 -5.08 -15.89 7.73
N LYS A 321 -4.52 -16.14 6.55
CA LYS A 321 -4.41 -17.48 5.99
C LYS A 321 -3.55 -18.41 6.85
N LEU A 322 -2.36 -17.96 7.26
CA LEU A 322 -1.46 -18.75 8.09
C LEU A 322 -2.04 -19.05 9.48
N LEU A 323 -2.72 -18.07 10.11
CA LEU A 323 -3.38 -18.27 11.40
C LEU A 323 -4.60 -19.20 11.29
N GLY A 324 -5.33 -19.17 10.16
CA GLY A 324 -6.41 -20.13 9.87
C GLY A 324 -5.89 -21.55 9.74
N LEU A 325 -4.79 -21.74 9.00
CA LEU A 325 -4.13 -23.04 8.88
C LEU A 325 -3.65 -23.56 10.24
N LEU A 326 -3.07 -22.69 11.07
CA LEU A 326 -2.67 -23.03 12.43
C LEU A 326 -3.89 -23.43 13.29
N GLN A 327 -4.97 -22.66 13.24
CA GLN A 327 -6.20 -22.97 14.01
C GLN A 327 -6.74 -24.36 13.62
N THR A 328 -6.76 -24.68 12.33
CA THR A 328 -7.15 -25.99 11.82
C THR A 328 -6.22 -27.08 12.33
N HIS A 329 -4.91 -26.85 12.31
CA HIS A 329 -3.91 -27.79 12.82
C HIS A 329 -4.07 -28.06 14.32
N LEU A 330 -4.34 -27.04 15.13
CA LEU A 330 -4.56 -27.18 16.59
C LEU A 330 -5.89 -27.86 16.93
N MET A 331 -6.88 -27.77 16.06
CA MET A 331 -8.20 -28.42 16.25
C MET A 331 -8.22 -29.87 15.77
N ASP A 332 -7.21 -30.34 15.04
CA ASP A 332 -7.15 -31.72 14.57
C ASP A 332 -6.87 -32.67 15.74
N PRO A 333 -7.78 -33.59 16.07
CA PRO A 333 -7.59 -34.53 17.19
C PRO A 333 -6.34 -35.40 17.08
N ARG A 334 -5.82 -35.60 15.87
CA ARG A 334 -4.60 -36.38 15.63
C ARG A 334 -3.33 -35.68 16.12
N ASN A 335 -3.38 -34.34 16.26
CA ASN A 335 -2.27 -33.51 16.71
C ASN A 335 -2.35 -33.19 18.22
N SER A 336 -3.45 -33.51 18.90
CA SER A 336 -3.61 -33.40 20.33
C SER A 336 -2.86 -34.58 20.99
N GLY A 337 -1.59 -34.35 21.37
CA GLY A 337 -0.80 -35.33 22.13
C GLY A 337 -1.55 -35.79 23.39
N SER A 338 -1.53 -37.09 23.63
CA SER A 338 -2.30 -37.81 24.62
C SER A 338 -1.88 -37.58 26.10
N ASP A 339 -1.12 -36.51 26.42
CA ASP A 339 -0.75 -36.17 27.79
C ASP A 339 -1.31 -34.83 28.25
N PRO A 340 -2.36 -34.84 29.11
CA PRO A 340 -2.94 -33.61 29.66
C PRO A 340 -2.06 -32.84 30.63
N SER A 341 -0.88 -33.35 31.00
CA SER A 341 0.02 -32.78 32.01
C SER A 341 1.00 -31.73 31.46
N ILE A 342 1.17 -31.63 30.13
CA ILE A 342 2.00 -30.60 29.51
C ILE A 342 1.09 -29.43 29.14
N SER A 343 1.38 -28.26 29.67
CA SER A 343 0.65 -27.01 29.48
C SER A 343 0.37 -26.74 27.99
N THR A 344 -0.81 -27.14 27.49
CA THR A 344 -1.27 -26.96 26.11
C THR A 344 -1.24 -25.49 25.66
N ARG A 345 -1.25 -24.54 26.59
CA ARG A 345 -1.20 -23.11 26.30
C ARG A 345 0.20 -22.63 25.89
N SER A 346 1.26 -23.14 26.49
CA SER A 346 2.64 -22.80 26.14
C SER A 346 2.97 -23.26 24.72
N THR A 347 2.58 -24.49 24.38
CA THR A 347 2.80 -25.05 23.04
C THR A 347 1.98 -24.32 21.96
N ALA A 348 0.75 -23.89 22.21
CA ALA A 348 -0.07 -23.13 21.27
C ALA A 348 0.54 -21.74 21.02
N GLN A 349 1.08 -21.09 22.04
CA GLN A 349 1.75 -19.79 21.90
C GLN A 349 3.05 -19.91 21.12
N ASP A 350 3.84 -20.97 21.33
CA ASP A 350 5.07 -21.22 20.58
C ASP A 350 4.78 -21.50 19.10
N LEU A 351 3.74 -22.28 18.80
CA LEU A 351 3.30 -22.53 17.42
C LEU A 351 2.80 -21.25 16.75
N THR A 352 2.09 -20.38 17.48
CA THR A 352 1.66 -19.08 16.99
C THR A 352 2.86 -18.21 16.63
N ALA A 353 3.85 -18.12 17.51
CA ALA A 353 5.09 -17.37 17.24
C ALA A 353 5.84 -17.93 16.02
N ALA A 354 5.91 -19.26 15.88
CA ALA A 354 6.53 -19.90 14.72
C ALA A 354 5.79 -19.57 13.41
N VAL A 355 4.46 -19.59 13.42
CA VAL A 355 3.64 -19.25 12.24
C VAL A 355 3.76 -17.78 11.87
N LEU A 356 3.83 -16.87 12.83
CA LEU A 356 4.12 -15.45 12.56
C LEU A 356 5.54 -15.26 11.99
N ALA A 357 6.51 -16.09 12.38
CA ALA A 357 7.84 -16.09 11.76
C ALA A 357 7.79 -16.61 10.31
N LEU A 358 6.90 -17.55 9.96
CA LEU A 358 6.65 -17.95 8.57
C LEU A 358 6.09 -16.79 7.76
N TYR A 359 5.13 -16.04 8.30
CA TYR A 359 4.63 -14.82 7.66
C TYR A 359 5.79 -13.88 7.30
N GLN A 360 6.66 -13.56 8.25
CA GLN A 360 7.85 -12.73 8.00
C GLN A 360 8.74 -13.34 6.90
N LYS A 361 8.97 -14.65 6.92
CA LYS A 361 9.78 -15.36 5.90
C LYS A 361 9.17 -15.18 4.50
N CYS A 362 7.86 -15.35 4.35
CA CYS A 362 7.16 -15.21 3.06
C CYS A 362 7.20 -13.76 2.54
N ARG A 363 7.16 -12.76 3.43
CA ARG A 363 6.91 -11.38 3.03
C ARG A 363 8.15 -10.49 2.96
N LYS A 364 9.09 -10.64 3.89
CA LYS A 364 10.19 -9.68 4.12
C LYS A 364 11.05 -9.46 2.87
N ALA A 365 11.53 -10.52 2.24
CA ALA A 365 12.38 -10.41 1.04
C ALA A 365 11.65 -9.80 -0.16
N ARG A 366 10.33 -10.07 -0.30
CA ARG A 366 9.50 -9.51 -1.36
C ARG A 366 9.27 -8.02 -1.18
N THR A 367 8.86 -7.61 0.02
CA THR A 367 8.61 -6.19 0.31
C THR A 367 9.88 -5.36 0.23
N ALA A 368 11.03 -5.89 0.70
CA ALA A 368 12.33 -5.23 0.56
C ALA A 368 12.68 -4.97 -0.91
N ARG A 369 12.46 -5.95 -1.81
CA ARG A 369 12.66 -5.74 -3.26
C ARG A 369 11.77 -4.65 -3.83
N ASN A 370 10.50 -4.57 -3.42
CA ASN A 370 9.58 -3.53 -3.88
C ASN A 370 10.00 -2.14 -3.34
N VAL A 371 10.43 -2.04 -2.09
CA VAL A 371 10.96 -0.79 -1.51
C VAL A 371 12.20 -0.32 -2.29
N GLN A 372 13.15 -1.23 -2.60
CA GLN A 372 14.33 -0.90 -3.40
C GLN A 372 13.94 -0.49 -4.83
N GLY A 373 12.95 -1.15 -5.43
CA GLY A 373 12.41 -0.78 -6.73
C GLY A 373 11.81 0.63 -6.75
N ALA A 374 11.10 1.02 -5.69
CA ALA A 374 10.57 2.38 -5.55
C ALA A 374 11.69 3.43 -5.46
N ILE A 375 12.76 3.15 -4.71
CA ILE A 375 13.95 4.02 -4.62
C ILE A 375 14.63 4.16 -5.99
N MET A 376 14.73 3.07 -6.76
CA MET A 376 15.32 3.11 -8.11
C MET A 376 14.45 3.93 -9.05
N ASN A 377 13.13 3.80 -9.01
CA ASN A 377 12.22 4.60 -9.83
C ASN A 377 12.32 6.09 -9.50
N ARG A 378 12.46 6.46 -8.21
CA ARG A 378 12.74 7.84 -7.82
C ARG A 378 13.95 8.39 -8.57
N LYS A 379 15.07 7.67 -8.55
CA LYS A 379 16.30 8.08 -9.24
C LYS A 379 16.08 8.25 -10.75
N LEU A 380 15.35 7.32 -11.37
CA LEU A 380 15.07 7.34 -12.81
C LEU A 380 14.13 8.50 -13.20
N PHE A 381 13.10 8.74 -12.41
CA PHE A 381 12.10 9.77 -12.72
C PHE A 381 12.65 11.18 -12.53
N HIS A 382 13.57 11.37 -11.59
CA HIS A 382 14.11 12.66 -11.15
C HIS A 382 15.48 12.99 -11.77
N ILE A 383 15.90 12.33 -12.84
CA ILE A 383 17.16 12.61 -13.52
C ILE A 383 17.18 14.08 -13.98
N ALA A 384 18.25 14.80 -13.61
CA ALA A 384 18.49 16.18 -14.01
C ALA A 384 18.68 16.29 -15.54
N ASP A 385 18.39 17.47 -16.07
CA ASP A 385 18.60 17.76 -17.49
C ASP A 385 20.06 17.50 -17.90
N GLY A 386 20.25 16.97 -19.09
CA GLY A 386 21.54 16.64 -19.64
C GLY A 386 21.58 15.30 -20.36
N LEU A 387 22.79 14.79 -20.61
CA LEU A 387 22.99 13.57 -21.39
C LEU A 387 22.24 12.34 -20.81
N LEU A 388 22.27 12.17 -19.48
CA LEU A 388 21.58 11.05 -18.82
C LEU A 388 20.07 11.13 -18.99
N GLN A 389 19.47 12.31 -18.95
CA GLN A 389 18.05 12.50 -19.21
C GLN A 389 17.70 12.16 -20.67
N ILE A 390 18.54 12.59 -21.63
CA ILE A 390 18.35 12.26 -23.04
C ILE A 390 18.41 10.75 -23.25
N ILE A 391 19.40 10.08 -22.66
CA ILE A 391 19.52 8.62 -22.71
C ILE A 391 18.28 7.95 -22.10
N ARG A 392 17.82 8.37 -20.91
CA ARG A 392 16.60 7.87 -20.28
C ARG A 392 15.39 8.01 -21.22
N ASP A 393 15.20 9.19 -21.81
CA ASP A 393 14.05 9.46 -22.69
C ASP A 393 14.09 8.59 -23.95
N LEU A 394 15.25 8.39 -24.54
CA LEU A 394 15.46 7.49 -25.67
C LEU A 394 15.15 6.03 -25.29
N LEU A 395 15.67 5.59 -24.15
CA LEU A 395 15.48 4.22 -23.68
C LEU A 395 14.02 3.95 -23.31
N LEU A 396 13.32 4.89 -22.71
CA LEU A 396 11.87 4.78 -22.47
C LEU A 396 11.12 4.63 -23.80
N GLY A 397 11.47 5.40 -24.82
CA GLY A 397 10.89 5.31 -26.16
C GLY A 397 11.18 3.98 -26.87
N TYR A 398 12.39 3.44 -26.70
CA TYR A 398 12.85 2.20 -27.35
C TYR A 398 12.38 0.91 -26.64
N ALA A 399 12.20 0.96 -25.33
CA ALA A 399 11.81 -0.20 -24.52
C ALA A 399 10.40 -0.78 -24.87
N GLY A 400 9.67 -0.13 -25.79
CA GLY A 400 8.43 -0.66 -26.38
C GLY A 400 8.62 -1.87 -27.28
N VAL A 401 9.85 -2.18 -27.69
CA VAL A 401 10.14 -3.24 -28.68
C VAL A 401 10.51 -4.57 -28.02
N THR A 402 10.98 -4.58 -26.77
CA THR A 402 11.35 -5.82 -26.08
C THR A 402 10.77 -5.85 -24.67
N ARG A 403 9.74 -6.66 -24.44
CA ARG A 403 9.17 -7.00 -23.11
C ARG A 403 10.21 -7.65 -22.15
N LYS A 404 11.48 -7.74 -22.49
CA LYS A 404 12.52 -8.51 -21.78
C LYS A 404 13.69 -7.69 -21.22
N SER A 405 13.63 -6.36 -21.15
CA SER A 405 14.73 -5.58 -20.57
C SER A 405 14.70 -5.54 -19.05
N ASP A 406 15.67 -6.17 -18.41
CA ASP A 406 15.73 -6.43 -16.94
C ASP A 406 16.00 -5.24 -16.03
N TRP A 407 16.16 -4.03 -16.54
CA TRP A 407 16.70 -2.92 -15.75
C TRP A 407 15.72 -1.82 -15.37
N THR A 408 14.44 -1.96 -15.75
CA THR A 408 13.39 -1.07 -15.24
C THR A 408 12.23 -1.90 -14.68
N TRP A 409 11.46 -1.32 -13.71
CA TRP A 409 10.21 -1.94 -13.24
C TRP A 409 9.18 -2.12 -14.37
N LEU A 410 9.43 -1.46 -15.51
CA LEU A 410 8.66 -1.58 -16.76
C LEU A 410 8.95 -2.89 -17.51
N SER A 411 9.96 -3.68 -17.10
CA SER A 411 10.23 -4.97 -17.73
C SER A 411 9.19 -6.00 -17.32
N SER A 412 8.73 -6.83 -18.26
CA SER A 412 7.79 -7.92 -18.00
C SER A 412 8.31 -8.90 -16.94
N PHE A 413 9.62 -9.12 -16.87
CA PHE A 413 10.23 -9.99 -15.85
C PHE A 413 10.04 -9.42 -14.44
N ARG A 414 10.36 -8.14 -14.20
CA ARG A 414 10.15 -7.51 -12.89
C ARG A 414 8.68 -7.33 -12.55
N GLN A 415 7.85 -7.01 -13.55
CA GLN A 415 6.41 -6.99 -13.36
C GLN A 415 5.88 -8.37 -12.99
N GLY A 416 6.33 -9.44 -13.64
CA GLY A 416 6.00 -10.82 -13.31
C GLY A 416 6.35 -11.15 -11.85
N GLN A 417 7.54 -10.79 -11.37
CA GLN A 417 7.93 -10.99 -9.98
C GLN A 417 7.13 -10.16 -8.97
N THR A 418 6.76 -8.93 -9.34
CA THR A 418 6.04 -8.02 -8.45
C THR A 418 4.53 -8.25 -8.50
N LEU A 419 3.96 -8.47 -9.68
CA LEU A 419 2.52 -8.51 -9.91
C LEU A 419 1.97 -9.94 -10.03
N GLY A 420 2.80 -10.89 -10.45
CA GLY A 420 2.38 -12.26 -10.81
C GLY A 420 2.40 -13.27 -9.66
N LEU A 421 3.12 -12.99 -8.55
CA LEU A 421 3.21 -13.95 -7.45
C LEU A 421 1.86 -14.09 -6.73
N ASP A 422 1.41 -15.32 -6.54
CA ASP A 422 0.29 -15.64 -5.65
C ASP A 422 0.83 -15.87 -4.23
N VAL A 423 0.64 -14.87 -3.37
CA VAL A 423 1.19 -14.89 -2.01
C VAL A 423 0.45 -15.86 -1.08
N LEU A 424 -0.81 -16.19 -1.41
CA LEU A 424 -1.60 -17.14 -0.61
C LEU A 424 -1.15 -18.57 -0.91
N GLU A 425 -1.01 -18.92 -2.19
CA GLU A 425 -0.46 -20.22 -2.59
C GLU A 425 0.97 -20.42 -2.06
N ASP A 426 1.80 -19.37 -2.12
CA ASP A 426 3.18 -19.41 -1.61
C ASP A 426 3.23 -19.66 -0.10
N CYS A 427 2.40 -18.96 0.68
CA CYS A 427 2.36 -19.14 2.14
C CYS A 427 1.77 -20.49 2.57
N GLU A 428 0.81 -21.04 1.82
CA GLU A 428 0.29 -22.39 2.06
C GLU A 428 1.39 -23.45 1.91
N LYS A 429 2.19 -23.37 0.83
CA LYS A 429 3.34 -24.28 0.62
C LYS A 429 4.34 -24.20 1.78
N VAL A 430 4.69 -22.98 2.19
CA VAL A 430 5.63 -22.74 3.30
C VAL A 430 5.06 -23.29 4.62
N PHE A 431 3.76 -23.16 4.86
CA PHE A 431 3.13 -23.72 6.05
C PHE A 431 3.15 -25.25 6.03
N GLU A 432 2.84 -25.89 4.90
CA GLU A 432 2.86 -27.35 4.77
C GLU A 432 4.28 -27.92 4.96
N GLU A 433 5.31 -27.27 4.38
CA GLU A 433 6.71 -27.65 4.62
C GLU A 433 7.08 -27.60 6.11
N TRP A 434 6.66 -26.51 6.79
CA TRP A 434 6.89 -26.36 8.22
C TRP A 434 6.14 -27.40 9.04
N ARG A 435 4.86 -27.65 8.73
CA ARG A 435 4.02 -28.65 9.41
C ARG A 435 4.59 -30.06 9.31
N LEU A 436 5.17 -30.42 8.17
CA LEU A 436 5.80 -31.74 7.96
C LEU A 436 7.14 -31.89 8.71
N ALA A 437 7.73 -30.79 9.16
CA ALA A 437 8.99 -30.77 9.90
C ALA A 437 8.78 -30.76 11.44
N LEU A 438 7.51 -30.61 11.92
CA LEU A 438 7.13 -30.74 13.34
C LEU A 438 7.09 -32.20 13.75
#